data_1e056c02651a46005dba1d64b764d96b
#
_entry.id   1e056c02651a46005dba1d64b764d96b
#
_cell.length_a   1.000
_cell.length_b   1.000
_cell.length_c   1.000
_cell.angle_alpha   90.00
_cell.angle_beta   90.00
_cell.angle_gamma   90.00
#
_symmetry.space_group_name_H-M   'P 1'
#
loop_
_entity.id
_entity.type
_entity.pdbx_description
1 polymer ?
#
loop_
_entity_poly.entity_id
_entity_poly.type
_entity_poly.pdbx_seq_one_letter_code
_entity_poly.pdbx_strand_id
1 'polypeptide(L)'
;MRLRNVKNKEEILSNCSFVIDNPTKYKGKWNILFNNNNEINIEIGTGKCKFIYEMALKNPNINYIGIEKSASILAIATKRLERLNNLYLINYDALKLDEVFSNEISKIYLNFSDPWPKNRHENRRLTSPNFLKTYDNLFKGEKRIEFKTDNMKLFEYSICSLSNYGYIFESINLDLQNSENNDNIMTEYEYKFSQKGFKIYKLVAFKK
;
A
#
# COMPACT_ATOMS: atom_id res chain seq x y z
N MET A 1 -11.03 -13.44 -9.39
CA MET A 1 -10.29 -14.70 -9.70
C MET A 1 -9.98 -15.38 -8.38
N ARG A 2 -10.41 -16.62 -8.15
CA ARG A 2 -10.12 -17.34 -6.90
C ARG A 2 -8.63 -17.69 -6.88
N LEU A 3 -7.88 -17.07 -5.99
CA LEU A 3 -6.46 -17.35 -5.82
C LEU A 3 -6.28 -18.78 -5.34
N ARG A 4 -5.49 -19.57 -6.11
CA ARG A 4 -5.12 -20.92 -5.69
C ARG A 4 -4.13 -20.80 -4.52
N ASN A 5 -4.33 -21.61 -3.50
CA ASN A 5 -3.34 -21.72 -2.42
C ASN A 5 -2.00 -22.22 -2.99
N VAL A 6 -0.94 -21.48 -2.76
CA VAL A 6 0.41 -21.88 -3.19
C VAL A 6 0.96 -22.86 -2.17
N LYS A 7 1.32 -24.07 -2.63
CA LYS A 7 2.05 -25.03 -1.80
C LYS A 7 3.43 -24.44 -1.47
N ASN A 8 3.92 -24.71 -0.27
CA ASN A 8 5.25 -24.26 0.22
C ASN A 8 5.44 -22.72 0.18
N LYS A 9 4.36 -21.95 0.34
CA LYS A 9 4.44 -20.49 0.31
C LYS A 9 5.31 -19.93 1.44
N GLU A 10 5.27 -20.51 2.63
CA GLU A 10 6.10 -20.13 3.77
C GLU A 10 7.59 -20.33 3.45
N GLU A 11 7.97 -21.47 2.88
CA GLU A 11 9.33 -21.77 2.46
C GLU A 11 9.81 -20.82 1.33
N ILE A 12 8.92 -20.50 0.37
CA ILE A 12 9.23 -19.55 -0.70
C ILE A 12 9.53 -18.17 -0.11
N LEU A 13 8.73 -17.72 0.86
CA LEU A 13 8.91 -16.43 1.48
C LEU A 13 10.15 -16.37 2.35
N SER A 14 10.44 -17.40 3.17
CA SER A 14 11.61 -17.44 4.04
C SER A 14 12.94 -17.53 3.26
N ASN A 15 12.93 -18.12 2.07
CA ASN A 15 14.09 -18.16 1.18
C ASN A 15 14.29 -16.88 0.36
N CYS A 16 13.37 -15.93 0.43
CA CYS A 16 13.44 -14.67 -0.34
C CYS A 16 14.12 -13.57 0.47
N SER A 17 15.32 -13.16 0.09
CA SER A 17 16.19 -12.24 0.83
C SER A 17 15.62 -10.82 1.05
N PHE A 18 14.58 -10.44 0.30
CA PHE A 18 13.89 -9.16 0.44
C PHE A 18 12.48 -9.27 1.06
N VAL A 19 12.11 -10.46 1.55
CA VAL A 19 10.94 -10.66 2.42
C VAL A 19 11.41 -10.75 3.86
N ILE A 20 10.79 -9.97 4.73
CA ILE A 20 11.15 -9.92 6.15
C ILE A 20 10.20 -10.80 6.94
N ASP A 21 10.71 -11.92 7.48
CA ASP A 21 9.91 -12.92 8.22
C ASP A 21 9.39 -12.39 9.56
N ASN A 22 10.21 -11.60 10.26
CA ASN A 22 9.84 -11.05 11.56
C ASN A 22 9.97 -9.52 11.56
N PRO A 23 9.00 -8.81 10.95
CA PRO A 23 9.08 -7.36 10.79
C PRO A 23 8.98 -6.59 12.11
N THR A 24 8.40 -7.18 13.16
CA THR A 24 8.26 -6.52 14.48
C THR A 24 9.60 -6.22 15.15
N LYS A 25 10.66 -6.98 14.80
CA LYS A 25 12.03 -6.74 15.27
C LYS A 25 12.61 -5.40 14.79
N TYR A 26 12.08 -4.87 13.71
CA TYR A 26 12.55 -3.63 13.08
C TYR A 26 11.72 -2.40 13.42
N LYS A 27 10.73 -2.53 14.31
CA LYS A 27 9.92 -1.41 14.76
C LYS A 27 10.82 -0.28 15.31
N GLY A 28 10.72 0.92 14.73
CA GLY A 28 11.57 2.06 15.04
C GLY A 28 13.01 1.94 14.52
N LYS A 29 13.31 0.94 13.66
CA LYS A 29 14.68 0.61 13.22
C LYS A 29 14.78 0.22 11.75
N TRP A 30 13.77 0.52 10.93
CA TRP A 30 13.79 0.18 9.51
C TRP A 30 14.93 0.84 8.74
N ASN A 31 15.38 2.03 9.18
CA ASN A 31 16.56 2.69 8.63
C ASN A 31 17.84 1.85 8.76
N ILE A 32 17.96 1.04 9.81
CA ILE A 32 19.09 0.12 10.01
C ILE A 32 19.05 -0.99 8.94
N LEU A 33 17.84 -1.55 8.67
CA LEU A 33 17.69 -2.58 7.66
C LEU A 33 17.98 -2.07 6.25
N PHE A 34 17.52 -0.84 5.93
CA PHE A 34 17.82 -0.18 4.66
C PHE A 34 19.27 0.35 4.58
N ASN A 35 19.96 0.43 5.70
CA ASN A 35 21.28 1.02 5.83
C ASN A 35 21.37 2.47 5.32
N ASN A 36 20.29 3.23 5.51
CA ASN A 36 20.20 4.67 5.17
C ASN A 36 19.07 5.34 5.97
N ASN A 37 18.97 6.67 5.86
CA ASN A 37 17.93 7.48 6.50
C ASN A 37 16.92 8.07 5.50
N ASN A 38 16.78 7.50 4.34
CA ASN A 38 15.83 7.95 3.34
C ASN A 38 14.39 7.78 3.85
N GLU A 39 13.48 8.54 3.26
CA GLU A 39 12.05 8.40 3.52
C GLU A 39 11.57 6.97 3.27
N ILE A 40 10.63 6.49 4.10
CA ILE A 40 10.03 5.18 3.94
C ILE A 40 8.57 5.35 3.55
N ASN A 41 8.24 4.85 2.37
CA ASN A 41 6.87 4.79 1.87
C ASN A 41 6.37 3.35 1.87
N ILE A 42 5.09 3.14 2.20
CA ILE A 42 4.51 1.79 2.24
C ILE A 42 3.31 1.67 1.31
N GLU A 43 3.12 0.48 0.72
CA GLU A 43 1.88 0.11 0.07
C GLU A 43 1.18 -0.99 0.86
N ILE A 44 -0.07 -0.76 1.24
CA ILE A 44 -0.89 -1.71 1.99
C ILE A 44 -1.82 -2.44 1.01
N GLY A 45 -1.72 -3.78 1.00
CA GLY A 45 -2.39 -4.60 0.02
C GLY A 45 -1.67 -4.62 -1.32
N THR A 46 -0.33 -4.74 -1.29
CA THR A 46 0.51 -4.63 -2.49
C THR A 46 0.26 -5.71 -3.55
N GLY A 47 -0.50 -6.76 -3.21
CA GLY A 47 -0.86 -7.82 -4.14
C GLY A 47 0.38 -8.48 -4.77
N LYS A 48 0.50 -8.39 -6.11
CA LYS A 48 1.66 -8.92 -6.84
C LYS A 48 2.84 -7.95 -6.92
N CYS A 49 2.83 -6.89 -6.15
CA CYS A 49 3.93 -5.94 -5.94
C CYS A 49 4.35 -5.11 -7.15
N LYS A 50 3.60 -5.11 -8.26
CA LYS A 50 4.02 -4.35 -9.48
C LYS A 50 4.19 -2.86 -9.17
N PHE A 51 3.20 -2.23 -8.53
CA PHE A 51 3.24 -0.79 -8.25
C PHE A 51 4.43 -0.42 -7.36
N ILE A 52 4.56 -1.07 -6.19
CA ILE A 52 5.62 -0.73 -5.24
C ILE A 52 7.02 -1.01 -5.80
N TYR A 53 7.15 -2.05 -6.65
CA TYR A 53 8.40 -2.39 -7.32
C TYR A 53 8.80 -1.32 -8.35
N GLU A 54 7.87 -0.87 -9.19
CA GLU A 54 8.11 0.19 -10.17
C GLU A 54 8.38 1.54 -9.47
N MET A 55 7.71 1.81 -8.33
CA MET A 55 8.01 2.97 -7.49
C MET A 55 9.45 2.93 -6.97
N ALA A 56 9.91 1.79 -6.50
CA ALA A 56 11.27 1.61 -6.00
C ALA A 56 12.32 1.76 -7.11
N LEU A 57 12.05 1.25 -8.30
CA LEU A 57 12.93 1.43 -9.47
C LEU A 57 13.03 2.91 -9.89
N LYS A 58 11.89 3.61 -9.94
CA LYS A 58 11.83 5.01 -10.36
C LYS A 58 12.49 5.96 -9.35
N ASN A 59 12.47 5.62 -8.06
CA ASN A 59 12.90 6.49 -6.97
C ASN A 59 13.93 5.81 -6.07
N PRO A 60 15.19 5.66 -6.51
CA PRO A 60 16.22 4.91 -5.77
C PRO A 60 16.59 5.54 -4.42
N ASN A 61 16.29 6.82 -4.21
CA ASN A 61 16.56 7.57 -2.97
C ASN A 61 15.39 7.53 -1.96
N ILE A 62 14.35 6.74 -2.23
CA ILE A 62 13.22 6.51 -1.33
C ILE A 62 13.15 5.01 -1.02
N ASN A 63 12.95 4.67 0.24
CA ASN A 63 12.75 3.28 0.67
C ASN A 63 11.28 2.89 0.56
N TYR A 64 11.02 1.65 0.19
CA TYR A 64 9.67 1.12 0.02
C TYR A 64 9.46 -0.18 0.78
N ILE A 65 8.26 -0.35 1.36
CA ILE A 65 7.85 -1.61 1.98
C ILE A 65 6.47 -1.98 1.44
N GLY A 66 6.40 -3.12 0.77
CA GLY A 66 5.13 -3.71 0.31
C GLY A 66 4.55 -4.64 1.38
N ILE A 67 3.27 -4.44 1.72
CA ILE A 67 2.56 -5.19 2.76
C ILE A 67 1.43 -5.98 2.11
N GLU A 68 1.46 -7.31 2.27
CA GLU A 68 0.42 -8.20 1.74
C GLU A 68 0.04 -9.24 2.80
N LYS A 69 -1.27 -9.34 3.09
CA LYS A 69 -1.78 -10.30 4.07
C LYS A 69 -1.78 -11.74 3.57
N SER A 70 -1.96 -11.93 2.27
CA SER A 70 -1.98 -13.26 1.66
C SER A 70 -0.58 -13.76 1.33
N ALA A 71 -0.05 -14.68 2.13
CA ALA A 71 1.24 -15.32 1.86
C ALA A 71 1.31 -15.96 0.45
N SER A 72 0.19 -16.51 -0.06
CA SER A 72 0.14 -17.10 -1.41
C SER A 72 0.31 -16.06 -2.51
N ILE A 73 -0.26 -14.85 -2.35
CA ILE A 73 -0.10 -13.76 -3.33
C ILE A 73 1.33 -13.27 -3.30
N LEU A 74 1.85 -13.04 -2.11
CA LEU A 74 3.20 -12.55 -1.92
C LEU A 74 4.24 -13.54 -2.49
N ALA A 75 4.07 -14.85 -2.24
CA ALA A 75 4.94 -15.89 -2.80
C ALA A 75 4.89 -15.97 -4.34
N ILE A 76 3.78 -15.61 -4.97
CA ILE A 76 3.71 -15.49 -6.44
C ILE A 76 4.48 -14.24 -6.90
N ALA A 77 4.36 -13.15 -6.16
CA ALA A 77 5.05 -11.90 -6.48
C ALA A 77 6.57 -12.07 -6.43
N THR A 78 7.11 -12.65 -5.35
CA THR A 78 8.56 -12.78 -5.14
C THR A 78 9.27 -13.57 -6.25
N LYS A 79 8.57 -14.51 -6.92
CA LYS A 79 9.13 -15.26 -8.07
C LYS A 79 9.38 -14.42 -9.32
N ARG A 80 8.86 -13.21 -9.37
CA ARG A 80 8.88 -12.33 -10.55
C ARG A 80 9.69 -11.06 -10.33
N LEU A 81 10.15 -10.85 -9.11
CA LEU A 81 10.83 -9.64 -8.71
C LEU A 81 12.32 -9.92 -8.50
N GLU A 82 13.13 -8.99 -8.92
CA GLU A 82 14.54 -8.94 -8.57
C GLU A 82 14.72 -8.16 -7.27
N ARG A 83 15.81 -8.43 -6.58
CA ARG A 83 16.14 -7.71 -5.36
C ARG A 83 16.51 -6.26 -5.67
N LEU A 84 15.86 -5.31 -4.99
CA LEU A 84 16.24 -3.89 -4.94
C LEU A 84 16.73 -3.54 -3.54
N ASN A 85 17.72 -2.66 -3.43
CA ASN A 85 18.27 -2.26 -2.14
C ASN A 85 17.32 -1.36 -1.32
N ASN A 86 16.35 -0.75 -1.99
CA ASN A 86 15.38 0.16 -1.41
C ASN A 86 13.95 -0.43 -1.34
N LEU A 87 13.79 -1.76 -1.47
CA LEU A 87 12.50 -2.45 -1.38
C LEU A 87 12.56 -3.68 -0.49
N TYR A 88 11.67 -3.73 0.50
CA TYR A 88 11.36 -4.93 1.26
C TYR A 88 9.87 -5.27 1.20
N LEU A 89 9.55 -6.54 1.39
CA LEU A 89 8.19 -7.04 1.45
C LEU A 89 7.93 -7.68 2.82
N ILE A 90 6.71 -7.56 3.31
CA ILE A 90 6.27 -8.23 4.55
C ILE A 90 4.92 -8.91 4.34
N ASN A 91 4.79 -10.12 4.88
CA ASN A 91 3.51 -10.82 4.98
C ASN A 91 2.87 -10.46 6.33
N TYR A 92 1.98 -9.44 6.34
CA TYR A 92 1.44 -8.91 7.58
C TYR A 92 0.00 -8.39 7.44
N ASP A 93 -0.72 -8.34 8.58
CA ASP A 93 -2.07 -7.77 8.64
C ASP A 93 -2.00 -6.25 8.84
N ALA A 94 -2.69 -5.51 7.98
CA ALA A 94 -2.73 -4.05 8.04
C ALA A 94 -3.31 -3.47 9.35
N LEU A 95 -4.15 -4.23 10.07
CA LEU A 95 -4.66 -3.82 11.39
C LEU A 95 -3.62 -3.84 12.50
N LYS A 96 -2.46 -4.46 12.26
CA LYS A 96 -1.40 -4.66 13.24
C LYS A 96 -0.10 -3.95 12.85
N LEU A 97 -0.16 -2.97 11.96
CA LEU A 97 1.03 -2.29 11.47
C LEU A 97 1.73 -1.44 12.56
N ASP A 98 1.03 -1.08 13.61
CA ASP A 98 1.61 -0.45 14.81
C ASP A 98 2.50 -1.39 15.63
N GLU A 99 2.43 -2.72 15.40
CA GLU A 99 3.42 -3.68 15.91
C GLU A 99 4.74 -3.65 15.11
N VAL A 100 4.71 -3.13 13.87
CA VAL A 100 5.81 -3.19 12.89
C VAL A 100 6.50 -1.85 12.72
N PHE A 101 5.76 -0.74 12.80
CA PHE A 101 6.26 0.62 12.56
C PHE A 101 5.98 1.54 13.75
N SER A 102 6.84 2.55 13.94
CA SER A 102 6.66 3.59 14.94
C SER A 102 7.35 4.89 14.50
N ASN A 103 6.56 5.87 14.06
CA ASN A 103 7.07 7.19 13.62
C ASN A 103 8.18 7.11 12.54
N GLU A 104 8.00 6.28 11.53
CA GLU A 104 9.01 5.99 10.50
C GLU A 104 8.51 6.24 9.08
N ILE A 105 7.19 6.22 8.86
CA ILE A 105 6.58 6.23 7.54
C ILE A 105 6.32 7.66 7.06
N SER A 106 6.68 7.95 5.81
CA SER A 106 6.43 9.26 5.19
C SER A 106 5.13 9.26 4.37
N LYS A 107 4.77 8.13 3.72
CA LYS A 107 3.58 8.04 2.90
C LYS A 107 3.01 6.62 2.88
N ILE A 108 1.67 6.54 2.82
CA ILE A 108 0.93 5.29 2.63
C ILE A 108 0.24 5.32 1.26
N TYR A 109 0.43 4.27 0.47
CA TYR A 109 -0.31 4.00 -0.76
C TYR A 109 -1.37 2.93 -0.52
N LEU A 110 -2.59 3.22 -0.96
CA LEU A 110 -3.74 2.31 -0.91
C LEU A 110 -4.29 2.16 -2.33
N ASN A 111 -3.93 1.08 -3.01
CA ASN A 111 -4.31 0.86 -4.40
C ASN A 111 -5.29 -0.30 -4.53
N PHE A 112 -6.51 -0.03 -5.06
CA PHE A 112 -7.53 -1.03 -5.41
C PHE A 112 -7.85 -2.03 -4.29
N SER A 113 -7.91 -1.54 -3.06
CA SER A 113 -8.31 -2.33 -1.91
C SER A 113 -9.76 -2.81 -2.03
N ASP A 114 -10.10 -3.90 -1.32
CA ASP A 114 -11.44 -4.46 -1.30
C ASP A 114 -12.48 -3.42 -0.85
N PRO A 115 -13.56 -3.21 -1.62
CA PRO A 115 -14.53 -2.16 -1.36
C PRO A 115 -15.49 -2.45 -0.19
N TRP A 116 -15.60 -3.72 0.22
CA TRP A 116 -16.50 -4.15 1.31
C TRP A 116 -17.88 -3.48 1.22
N PRO A 117 -18.72 -3.81 0.23
CA PRO A 117 -19.90 -3.01 -0.14
C PRO A 117 -21.01 -3.00 0.93
N LYS A 118 -21.02 -3.96 1.85
CA LYS A 118 -22.02 -4.03 2.92
C LYS A 118 -21.61 -3.10 4.07
N ASN A 119 -22.53 -2.27 4.58
CA ASN A 119 -22.28 -1.34 5.69
C ASN A 119 -21.70 -2.02 6.94
N ARG A 120 -22.19 -3.22 7.29
CA ARG A 120 -21.65 -4.00 8.44
C ARG A 120 -20.16 -4.37 8.29
N HIS A 121 -19.57 -4.18 7.10
CA HIS A 121 -18.17 -4.45 6.83
C HIS A 121 -17.35 -3.18 6.60
N GLU A 122 -17.89 -2.00 6.83
CA GLU A 122 -17.18 -0.73 6.57
C GLU A 122 -15.85 -0.62 7.31
N ASN A 123 -15.78 -1.15 8.54
CA ASN A 123 -14.57 -1.21 9.35
C ASN A 123 -13.43 -2.04 8.73
N ARG A 124 -13.70 -2.77 7.64
CA ARG A 124 -12.69 -3.52 6.88
C ARG A 124 -12.07 -2.71 5.74
N ARG A 125 -12.65 -1.56 5.40
CA ARG A 125 -12.09 -0.66 4.38
C ARG A 125 -10.83 -0.03 4.91
N LEU A 126 -9.76 0.01 4.10
CA LEU A 126 -8.46 0.54 4.52
C LEU A 126 -8.46 2.04 4.85
N THR A 127 -9.49 2.76 4.46
CA THR A 127 -9.73 4.16 4.82
C THR A 127 -10.72 4.34 5.98
N SER A 128 -11.12 3.27 6.68
CA SER A 128 -12.01 3.38 7.84
C SER A 128 -11.28 3.96 9.06
N PRO A 129 -12.02 4.57 10.01
CA PRO A 129 -11.44 5.15 11.21
C PRO A 129 -10.54 4.20 12.01
N ASN A 130 -10.86 2.89 12.01
CA ASN A 130 -10.04 1.87 12.68
C ASN A 130 -8.63 1.79 12.08
N PHE A 131 -8.53 1.77 10.74
CA PHE A 131 -7.24 1.76 10.06
C PHE A 131 -6.53 3.11 10.21
N LEU A 132 -7.25 4.22 10.07
CA LEU A 132 -6.66 5.55 10.22
C LEU A 132 -6.04 5.76 11.61
N LYS A 133 -6.69 5.21 12.67
CA LYS A 133 -6.14 5.20 14.02
C LYS A 133 -4.84 4.39 14.11
N THR A 134 -4.78 3.24 13.46
CA THR A 134 -3.55 2.44 13.39
C THR A 134 -2.45 3.23 12.67
N TYR A 135 -2.80 3.88 11.54
CA TYR A 135 -1.82 4.64 10.75
C TYR A 135 -1.24 5.85 11.49
N ASP A 136 -1.98 6.45 12.42
CA ASP A 136 -1.52 7.62 13.19
C ASP A 136 -0.15 7.41 13.84
N ASN A 137 0.13 6.20 14.31
CA ASN A 137 1.37 5.84 15.00
C ASN A 137 2.52 5.45 14.06
N LEU A 138 2.24 5.30 12.76
CA LEU A 138 3.24 4.88 11.78
C LEU A 138 4.03 6.05 11.23
N PHE A 139 3.39 7.22 11.09
CA PHE A 139 3.95 8.36 10.38
C PHE A 139 5.02 9.10 11.16
N LYS A 140 6.06 9.52 10.43
CA LYS A 140 7.09 10.45 10.88
C LYS A 140 6.73 11.85 10.38
N GLY A 141 6.05 12.63 11.22
CA GLY A 141 5.61 13.98 10.84
C GLY A 141 4.29 14.00 10.10
N GLU A 142 4.21 14.70 8.96
CA GLU A 142 2.96 14.81 8.17
C GLU A 142 2.46 13.43 7.72
N LYS A 143 1.18 13.18 7.96
CA LYS A 143 0.52 11.91 7.62
C LYS A 143 -0.02 12.00 6.21
N ARG A 144 0.60 11.34 5.25
CA ARG A 144 0.26 11.43 3.83
C ARG A 144 -0.28 10.10 3.31
N ILE A 145 -1.47 10.14 2.69
CA ILE A 145 -2.14 8.99 2.08
C ILE A 145 -2.43 9.29 0.62
N GLU A 146 -2.04 8.38 -0.26
CA GLU A 146 -2.45 8.34 -1.66
C GLU A 146 -3.35 7.12 -1.87
N PHE A 147 -4.54 7.34 -2.41
CA PHE A 147 -5.54 6.30 -2.59
C PHE A 147 -6.05 6.27 -4.03
N LYS A 148 -6.08 5.05 -4.63
CA LYS A 148 -6.65 4.79 -5.95
C LYS A 148 -7.67 3.66 -5.90
N THR A 149 -8.77 3.81 -6.65
CA THR A 149 -9.80 2.78 -6.80
C THR A 149 -10.62 3.00 -8.09
N ASP A 150 -11.18 1.93 -8.65
CA ASP A 150 -12.22 1.98 -9.69
C ASP A 150 -13.64 1.96 -9.10
N ASN A 151 -13.76 1.78 -7.78
CA ASN A 151 -15.05 1.70 -7.10
C ASN A 151 -15.48 3.07 -6.57
N MET A 152 -16.45 3.70 -7.26
CA MET A 152 -16.95 5.03 -6.90
C MET A 152 -17.49 5.10 -5.47
N LYS A 153 -18.24 4.09 -5.00
CA LYS A 153 -18.80 4.09 -3.63
C LYS A 153 -17.72 4.01 -2.56
N LEU A 154 -16.64 3.25 -2.81
CA LEU A 154 -15.51 3.23 -1.91
C LEU A 154 -14.77 4.56 -1.94
N PHE A 155 -14.67 5.21 -3.11
CA PHE A 155 -14.04 6.52 -3.25
C PHE A 155 -14.79 7.61 -2.47
N GLU A 156 -16.12 7.69 -2.64
CA GLU A 156 -17.00 8.60 -1.88
C GLU A 156 -16.87 8.39 -0.37
N TYR A 157 -16.94 7.12 0.06
CA TYR A 157 -16.73 6.78 1.46
C TYR A 157 -15.36 7.24 1.97
N SER A 158 -14.32 7.03 1.18
CA SER A 158 -12.94 7.37 1.58
C SER A 158 -12.75 8.88 1.72
N ILE A 159 -13.37 9.69 0.85
CA ILE A 159 -13.39 11.15 1.00
C ILE A 159 -14.04 11.53 2.33
N CYS A 160 -15.25 11.04 2.61
CA CYS A 160 -15.95 11.34 3.85
C CYS A 160 -15.16 10.89 5.08
N SER A 161 -14.63 9.67 5.07
CA SER A 161 -13.90 9.11 6.20
C SER A 161 -12.61 9.87 6.50
N LEU A 162 -11.80 10.17 5.48
CA LEU A 162 -10.56 10.93 5.62
C LEU A 162 -10.85 12.37 6.08
N SER A 163 -11.84 13.05 5.49
CA SER A 163 -12.25 14.40 5.89
C SER A 163 -12.69 14.45 7.35
N ASN A 164 -13.56 13.53 7.77
CA ASN A 164 -14.05 13.46 9.15
C ASN A 164 -12.93 13.13 10.15
N TYR A 165 -11.87 12.44 9.69
CA TYR A 165 -10.69 12.12 10.50
C TYR A 165 -9.68 13.28 10.54
N GLY A 166 -9.93 14.38 9.83
CA GLY A 166 -9.13 15.60 9.83
C GLY A 166 -8.03 15.65 8.74
N TYR A 167 -8.14 14.81 7.70
CA TYR A 167 -7.27 14.94 6.53
C TYR A 167 -7.75 16.08 5.62
N ILE A 168 -6.79 16.77 5.03
CA ILE A 168 -6.97 17.80 4.00
C ILE A 168 -6.63 17.19 2.65
N PHE A 169 -7.45 17.43 1.63
CA PHE A 169 -7.18 16.92 0.28
C PHE A 169 -6.26 17.87 -0.48
N GLU A 170 -5.12 17.36 -0.90
CA GLU A 170 -4.21 18.04 -1.81
C GLU A 170 -4.70 17.96 -3.25
N SER A 171 -5.22 16.80 -3.64
CA SER A 171 -5.81 16.58 -4.95
C SER A 171 -6.89 15.51 -4.92
N ILE A 172 -7.90 15.68 -5.78
CA ILE A 172 -8.92 14.69 -6.10
C ILE A 172 -9.05 14.61 -7.62
N ASN A 173 -8.93 13.41 -8.17
CA ASN A 173 -9.08 13.13 -9.58
C ASN A 173 -10.16 12.07 -9.79
N LEU A 174 -11.19 12.39 -10.59
CA LEU A 174 -12.34 11.53 -10.85
C LEU A 174 -12.20 10.71 -12.14
N ASP A 175 -11.12 10.92 -12.89
CA ASP A 175 -10.82 10.18 -14.12
C ASP A 175 -9.31 10.26 -14.42
N LEU A 176 -8.53 9.51 -13.64
CA LEU A 176 -7.06 9.57 -13.67
C LEU A 176 -6.47 9.30 -15.05
N GLN A 177 -7.13 8.49 -15.86
CA GLN A 177 -6.61 8.08 -17.16
C GLN A 177 -6.75 9.14 -18.23
N ASN A 178 -7.81 9.95 -18.13
CA ASN A 178 -8.05 11.07 -19.04
C ASN A 178 -7.46 12.39 -18.51
N SER A 179 -6.73 12.33 -17.38
CA SER A 179 -6.02 13.48 -16.84
C SER A 179 -4.61 13.60 -17.42
N GLU A 180 -4.05 14.82 -17.43
CA GLU A 180 -2.68 15.12 -17.90
C GLU A 180 -1.57 14.52 -17.00
N ASN A 181 -1.89 13.55 -16.15
CA ASN A 181 -0.96 12.99 -15.17
C ASN A 181 -0.07 11.91 -15.80
N ASN A 182 1.01 12.33 -16.45
CA ASN A 182 1.98 11.48 -17.14
C ASN A 182 2.87 10.64 -16.20
N ASP A 183 2.82 10.89 -14.89
CA ASP A 183 3.67 10.21 -13.89
C ASP A 183 2.98 9.05 -13.16
N ASN A 184 1.79 8.66 -13.59
CA ASN A 184 1.05 7.59 -12.95
C ASN A 184 1.69 6.22 -13.18
N ILE A 185 2.14 5.58 -12.11
CA ILE A 185 2.54 4.17 -12.11
C ILE A 185 1.29 3.32 -11.91
N MET A 186 1.01 2.45 -12.88
CA MET A 186 -0.19 1.61 -12.87
C MET A 186 0.07 0.28 -12.16
N THR A 187 -0.88 -0.14 -11.31
CA THR A 187 -0.92 -1.53 -10.85
C THR A 187 -1.30 -2.49 -12.00
N GLU A 188 -1.08 -3.81 -11.85
CA GLU A 188 -1.60 -4.79 -12.83
C GLU A 188 -3.13 -4.71 -12.96
N TYR A 189 -3.81 -4.45 -11.84
CA TYR A 189 -5.27 -4.30 -11.81
C TYR A 189 -5.70 -3.04 -12.57
N GLU A 190 -5.10 -1.90 -12.28
CA GLU A 190 -5.36 -0.62 -12.95
C GLU A 190 -5.22 -0.74 -14.45
N TYR A 191 -4.10 -1.26 -14.94
CA TYR A 191 -3.87 -1.47 -16.37
C TYR A 191 -4.99 -2.30 -17.02
N LYS A 192 -5.37 -3.42 -16.40
CA LYS A 192 -6.42 -4.30 -16.92
C LYS A 192 -7.79 -3.65 -16.97
N PHE A 193 -8.16 -2.84 -15.98
CA PHE A 193 -9.47 -2.22 -15.90
C PHE A 193 -9.56 -0.94 -16.72
N SER A 194 -8.45 -0.23 -16.86
CA SER A 194 -8.36 0.90 -17.76
C SER A 194 -8.61 0.51 -19.21
N GLN A 195 -8.01 -0.58 -19.66
CA GLN A 195 -8.24 -1.11 -21.01
C GLN A 195 -9.72 -1.50 -21.28
N LYS A 196 -10.52 -1.62 -20.22
CA LYS A 196 -11.97 -1.89 -20.30
C LYS A 196 -12.82 -0.63 -20.18
N GLY A 197 -12.20 0.56 -20.15
CA GLY A 197 -12.89 1.85 -20.05
C GLY A 197 -13.42 2.17 -18.65
N PHE A 198 -12.97 1.47 -17.60
CA PHE A 198 -13.34 1.84 -16.23
C PHE A 198 -12.57 3.10 -15.81
N LYS A 199 -13.27 4.05 -15.22
CA LYS A 199 -12.66 5.22 -14.59
C LYS A 199 -11.88 4.82 -13.36
N ILE A 200 -10.73 5.44 -13.18
CA ILE A 200 -9.92 5.32 -11.98
C ILE A 200 -10.00 6.63 -11.20
N TYR A 201 -10.38 6.52 -9.96
CA TYR A 201 -10.43 7.63 -9.01
C TYR A 201 -9.15 7.66 -8.20
N LYS A 202 -8.58 8.84 -8.02
CA LYS A 202 -7.39 9.06 -7.19
C LYS A 202 -7.59 10.23 -6.26
N LEU A 203 -7.12 10.12 -5.02
CA LEU A 203 -6.95 11.26 -4.14
C LEU A 203 -5.57 11.23 -3.48
N VAL A 204 -5.08 12.40 -3.12
CA VAL A 204 -3.95 12.60 -2.22
C VAL A 204 -4.44 13.44 -1.06
N ALA A 205 -4.22 12.95 0.15
CA ALA A 205 -4.65 13.62 1.36
C ALA A 205 -3.52 13.64 2.40
N PHE A 206 -3.49 14.68 3.21
CA PHE A 206 -2.52 14.82 4.28
C PHE A 206 -3.15 15.35 5.56
N LYS A 207 -2.49 15.07 6.68
CA LYS A 207 -2.84 15.59 8.01
C LYS A 207 -1.55 15.94 8.75
N LYS A 208 -1.51 17.14 9.34
CA LYS A 208 -0.40 17.62 10.18
C LYS A 208 -0.40 16.95 11.55
#